data_569cd2c689276ad41fc008a0df1eae95
#
_entry.id   569cd2c689276ad41fc008a0df1eae95
#
_cell.length_a   1.000
_cell.length_b   1.000
_cell.length_c   1.000
_cell.angle_alpha   90.00
_cell.angle_beta   90.00
_cell.angle_gamma   90.00
#
_symmetry.space_group_name_H-M   'P 1'
#
loop_
_entity.id
_entity.type
_entity.pdbx_description
1 polymer ?
#
loop_
_entity_poly.entity_id
_entity_poly.type
_entity_poly.pdbx_seq_one_letter_code
_entity_poly.pdbx_strand_id
1 'polypeptide(L)'
;SLSYSDTTWSLLFNCSSVFASTELRQALASAARGAAEVPDGGLYAAANGLVPDGLTVDGMNYRDTAGDVTPAAVDARALYLTARQTLTTSDFNKVSLMVPAGSGMTSAAEEINGVWQKEFSLFFSVEEVDEETFAKRLAEGDYTIALAPISAEGGSVYNMLNQFTAAGGGLTGYADSLYATQLQASTQATGSSRCRLLGDCERQLLNDAVAVPLFAQQKRLLIAPGIQNLIFDPFGPVLDLTYTTKE
;
A
#
# COMPACT_ATOMS: atom_id res chain seq x y z
N SER A 1 18.39 1.43 -19.52
CA SER A 1 17.00 1.35 -19.03
C SER A 1 16.85 2.27 -17.82
N LEU A 2 15.68 2.89 -17.72
CA LEU A 2 15.25 3.64 -16.55
C LEU A 2 14.14 2.82 -15.87
N SER A 3 14.09 2.84 -14.54
CA SER A 3 13.01 2.22 -13.79
C SER A 3 12.52 3.19 -12.71
N TYR A 4 11.23 3.16 -12.43
CA TYR A 4 10.58 3.93 -11.37
C TYR A 4 9.39 3.17 -10.82
N SER A 5 8.92 3.58 -9.67
CA SER A 5 7.73 3.05 -9.03
C SER A 5 6.86 4.20 -8.52
N ASP A 6 5.58 4.15 -8.80
CA ASP A 6 4.57 5.07 -8.27
C ASP A 6 3.42 4.32 -7.58
N THR A 7 3.52 3.00 -7.54
CA THR A 7 2.44 2.12 -7.09
C THR A 7 2.99 1.05 -6.14
N THR A 8 2.34 0.90 -5.01
CA THR A 8 2.62 -0.15 -4.02
C THR A 8 1.42 -1.07 -3.89
N TRP A 9 1.62 -2.35 -4.15
CA TRP A 9 0.65 -3.39 -3.84
C TRP A 9 0.65 -3.64 -2.35
N SER A 10 -0.51 -3.42 -1.73
CA SER A 10 -0.68 -3.46 -0.29
C SER A 10 -1.87 -4.31 0.09
N LEU A 11 -1.72 -5.03 1.19
CA LEU A 11 -2.85 -5.65 1.85
C LEU A 11 -3.59 -4.56 2.63
N LEU A 12 -4.88 -4.38 2.36
CA LEU A 12 -5.74 -3.40 3.00
C LEU A 12 -6.76 -4.10 3.89
N PHE A 13 -6.90 -3.63 5.12
CA PHE A 13 -7.99 -4.05 6.00
C PHE A 13 -9.07 -2.98 6.02
N ASN A 14 -10.31 -3.37 5.73
CA ASN A 14 -11.44 -2.47 5.95
C ASN A 14 -11.64 -2.30 7.46
N CYS A 15 -11.42 -1.09 7.97
CA CYS A 15 -11.42 -0.76 9.41
C CYS A 15 -12.83 -0.78 10.02
N SER A 16 -13.73 -1.57 9.46
CA SER A 16 -15.09 -1.83 9.98
C SER A 16 -15.21 -3.27 10.45
N SER A 17 -16.32 -3.60 11.10
CA SER A 17 -16.63 -4.96 11.54
C SER A 17 -15.48 -5.58 12.34
N VAL A 18 -15.03 -6.79 12.00
CA VAL A 18 -13.94 -7.50 12.72
C VAL A 18 -12.62 -6.73 12.68
N PHE A 19 -12.36 -6.00 11.59
CA PHE A 19 -11.14 -5.21 11.42
C PHE A 19 -11.23 -3.80 12.02
N ALA A 20 -12.27 -3.48 12.79
CA ALA A 20 -12.25 -2.36 13.72
C ALA A 20 -11.17 -2.56 14.83
N SER A 21 -10.89 -3.84 15.20
CA SER A 21 -9.81 -4.16 16.14
C SER A 21 -8.44 -3.91 15.52
N THR A 22 -7.71 -2.94 16.06
CA THR A 22 -6.31 -2.65 15.67
C THR A 22 -5.40 -3.81 16.00
N GLU A 23 -5.62 -4.49 17.12
CA GLU A 23 -4.84 -5.66 17.55
C GLU A 23 -4.97 -6.80 16.54
N LEU A 24 -6.16 -7.03 15.99
CA LEU A 24 -6.36 -8.04 14.95
C LEU A 24 -5.60 -7.66 13.68
N ARG A 25 -5.74 -6.40 13.22
CA ARG A 25 -5.02 -5.94 12.04
C ARG A 25 -3.52 -6.05 12.21
N GLN A 26 -2.98 -5.62 13.34
CA GLN A 26 -1.55 -5.70 13.64
C GLN A 26 -1.04 -7.15 13.70
N ALA A 27 -1.81 -8.07 14.28
CA ALA A 27 -1.48 -9.48 14.31
C ALA A 27 -1.37 -10.07 12.91
N LEU A 28 -2.41 -9.87 12.09
CA LEU A 28 -2.45 -10.38 10.71
C LEU A 28 -1.40 -9.70 9.82
N ALA A 29 -1.21 -8.40 9.95
CA ALA A 29 -0.20 -7.64 9.23
C ALA A 29 1.22 -8.10 9.56
N SER A 30 1.52 -8.32 10.83
CA SER A 30 2.84 -8.79 11.27
C SER A 30 3.17 -10.16 10.68
N ALA A 31 2.19 -11.08 10.63
CA ALA A 31 2.38 -12.39 10.03
C ALA A 31 2.45 -12.35 8.49
N ALA A 32 1.76 -11.40 7.85
CA ALA A 32 1.75 -11.26 6.39
C ALA A 32 3.05 -10.64 5.84
N ARG A 33 3.76 -9.82 6.62
CA ARG A 33 5.01 -9.19 6.18
C ARG A 33 6.07 -10.24 5.90
N GLY A 34 6.55 -10.28 4.65
CA GLY A 34 7.53 -11.25 4.19
C GLY A 34 6.98 -12.68 4.00
N ALA A 35 5.66 -12.85 4.11
CA ALA A 35 5.00 -14.14 3.86
C ALA A 35 4.88 -14.46 2.38
N ALA A 36 4.67 -13.44 1.55
CA ALA A 36 4.53 -13.60 0.11
C ALA A 36 5.85 -13.35 -0.61
N GLU A 37 6.19 -14.22 -1.54
CA GLU A 37 7.33 -14.04 -2.43
C GLU A 37 7.05 -12.91 -3.43
N VAL A 38 8.11 -12.18 -3.82
CA VAL A 38 8.00 -11.16 -4.86
C VAL A 38 7.65 -11.85 -6.18
N PRO A 39 6.56 -11.46 -6.86
CA PRO A 39 6.18 -12.09 -8.12
C PRO A 39 7.28 -12.04 -9.17
N ASP A 40 7.46 -13.14 -9.90
CA ASP A 40 8.48 -13.28 -10.92
C ASP A 40 8.33 -12.26 -12.07
N GLY A 41 9.40 -12.10 -12.85
CA GLY A 41 9.39 -11.26 -14.07
C GLY A 41 10.00 -9.88 -13.87
N GLY A 42 10.43 -9.52 -12.67
CA GLY A 42 11.13 -8.26 -12.37
C GLY A 42 10.28 -7.01 -12.57
N LEU A 43 8.96 -7.15 -12.54
CA LEU A 43 7.99 -6.06 -12.54
C LEU A 43 7.64 -5.61 -11.11
N TYR A 44 8.14 -6.32 -10.13
CA TYR A 44 7.91 -6.04 -8.72
C TYR A 44 9.22 -6.10 -7.94
N ALA A 45 9.26 -5.38 -6.83
CA ALA A 45 10.30 -5.48 -5.81
C ALA A 45 9.62 -5.49 -4.43
N ALA A 46 10.30 -5.98 -3.40
CA ALA A 46 9.79 -5.85 -2.04
C ALA A 46 9.58 -4.37 -1.70
N ALA A 47 8.45 -4.03 -1.09
CA ALA A 47 8.17 -2.65 -0.70
C ALA A 47 8.85 -2.31 0.63
N ASN A 48 9.50 -1.14 0.69
CA ASN A 48 10.12 -0.60 1.91
C ASN A 48 9.14 0.23 2.76
N GLY A 49 7.96 0.52 2.23
CA GLY A 49 6.90 1.30 2.84
C GLY A 49 5.71 1.40 1.89
N LEU A 50 4.69 2.16 2.30
CA LEU A 50 3.54 2.42 1.45
C LEU A 50 3.91 3.35 0.27
N VAL A 51 4.68 4.40 0.57
CA VAL A 51 5.17 5.34 -0.45
C VAL A 51 6.38 4.71 -1.16
N PRO A 52 6.34 4.53 -2.49
CA PRO A 52 7.46 3.97 -3.26
C PRO A 52 8.74 4.79 -3.15
N ASP A 53 9.88 4.11 -3.29
CA ASP A 53 11.17 4.77 -3.38
C ASP A 53 11.26 5.66 -4.64
N GLY A 54 12.00 6.76 -4.53
CA GLY A 54 12.24 7.68 -5.65
C GLY A 54 11.25 8.83 -5.78
N LEU A 55 10.14 8.81 -5.03
CA LEU A 55 9.24 9.96 -4.99
C LEU A 55 9.88 11.16 -4.29
N THR A 56 9.54 12.36 -4.74
CA THR A 56 10.07 13.61 -4.19
C THR A 56 8.95 14.47 -3.62
N VAL A 57 9.28 15.24 -2.59
CA VAL A 57 8.41 16.27 -2.00
C VAL A 57 9.22 17.57 -1.94
N ASP A 58 8.73 18.60 -2.59
CA ASP A 58 9.41 19.88 -2.70
C ASP A 58 10.87 19.75 -3.21
N GLY A 59 11.12 18.83 -4.16
CA GLY A 59 12.43 18.54 -4.75
C GLY A 59 13.37 17.70 -3.90
N MET A 60 12.96 17.27 -2.70
CA MET A 60 13.74 16.37 -1.84
C MET A 60 13.28 14.95 -1.99
N ASN A 61 14.20 13.99 -1.95
CA ASN A 61 13.84 12.58 -1.88
C ASN A 61 13.01 12.34 -0.61
N TYR A 62 11.80 11.82 -0.81
CA TYR A 62 10.87 11.63 0.31
C TYR A 62 11.42 10.61 1.31
N ARG A 63 11.88 9.45 0.84
CA ARG A 63 12.31 8.36 1.71
C ARG A 63 13.50 8.73 2.59
N ASP A 64 14.46 9.48 2.03
CA ASP A 64 15.64 9.95 2.77
C ASP A 64 15.28 10.97 3.87
N THR A 65 14.19 11.71 3.69
CA THR A 65 13.82 12.84 4.56
C THR A 65 12.70 12.49 5.54
N ALA A 66 11.78 11.61 5.16
CA ALA A 66 10.65 11.19 6.00
C ALA A 66 11.06 10.37 7.24
N GLY A 67 12.26 9.77 7.17
CA GLY A 67 12.76 8.88 8.22
C GLY A 67 12.24 7.44 8.10
N ASP A 68 12.55 6.63 9.11
CA ASP A 68 12.13 5.24 9.16
C ASP A 68 10.62 5.14 9.39
N VAL A 69 9.94 4.43 8.49
CA VAL A 69 8.51 4.14 8.56
C VAL A 69 8.23 2.68 8.90
N THR A 70 9.26 1.90 9.17
CA THR A 70 9.13 0.48 9.54
C THR A 70 8.22 0.37 10.77
N PRO A 71 7.13 -0.41 10.69
CA PRO A 71 6.26 -0.60 11.84
C PRO A 71 6.99 -1.25 13.01
N ALA A 72 6.60 -0.85 14.22
CA ALA A 72 7.15 -1.46 15.44
C ALA A 72 6.93 -2.97 15.43
N ALA A 73 7.94 -3.71 15.88
CA ALA A 73 7.83 -5.15 16.08
C ALA A 73 6.79 -5.45 17.16
N VAL A 74 5.90 -6.39 16.88
CA VAL A 74 4.81 -6.78 17.78
C VAL A 74 4.80 -8.31 18.00
N ASP A 75 4.30 -8.73 19.13
CA ASP A 75 3.94 -10.15 19.34
C ASP A 75 2.57 -10.41 18.69
N ALA A 76 2.60 -10.90 17.45
CA ALA A 76 1.41 -11.16 16.66
C ALA A 76 0.44 -12.13 17.35
N ARG A 77 0.95 -13.14 18.04
CA ARG A 77 0.12 -14.12 18.74
C ARG A 77 -0.55 -13.53 19.96
N ALA A 78 0.15 -12.71 20.74
CA ALA A 78 -0.43 -12.02 21.89
C ALA A 78 -1.52 -11.04 21.45
N LEU A 79 -1.30 -10.27 20.40
CA LEU A 79 -2.31 -9.37 19.84
C LEU A 79 -3.53 -10.12 19.31
N TYR A 80 -3.32 -11.22 18.59
CA TYR A 80 -4.42 -12.08 18.14
C TYR A 80 -5.27 -12.59 19.31
N LEU A 81 -4.63 -13.09 20.37
CA LEU A 81 -5.34 -13.57 21.55
C LEU A 81 -6.11 -12.44 22.26
N THR A 82 -5.58 -11.21 22.26
CA THR A 82 -6.28 -10.04 22.80
C THR A 82 -7.53 -9.75 21.97
N ALA A 83 -7.42 -9.71 20.63
CA ALA A 83 -8.57 -9.51 19.75
C ALA A 83 -9.64 -10.61 19.91
N ARG A 84 -9.23 -11.85 20.15
CA ARG A 84 -10.14 -12.98 20.39
C ARG A 84 -10.93 -12.91 21.70
N GLN A 85 -10.62 -12.00 22.59
CA GLN A 85 -11.45 -11.78 23.80
C GLN A 85 -12.82 -11.19 23.47
N THR A 86 -12.93 -10.45 22.36
CA THR A 86 -14.16 -9.80 21.91
C THR A 86 -14.72 -10.38 20.61
N LEU A 87 -13.88 -11.08 19.83
CA LEU A 87 -14.27 -11.66 18.54
C LEU A 87 -14.46 -13.17 18.65
N THR A 88 -15.54 -13.65 18.06
CA THR A 88 -15.90 -15.07 17.98
C THR A 88 -15.52 -15.67 16.64
N THR A 89 -15.58 -17.00 16.50
CA THR A 89 -15.31 -17.67 15.22
C THR A 89 -16.31 -17.27 14.14
N SER A 90 -17.58 -16.99 14.52
CA SER A 90 -18.61 -16.57 13.59
C SER A 90 -18.36 -15.21 12.95
N ASP A 91 -17.60 -14.32 13.61
CA ASP A 91 -17.27 -13.00 13.07
C ASP A 91 -16.36 -13.10 11.83
N PHE A 92 -15.62 -14.20 11.70
CA PHE A 92 -14.75 -14.45 10.56
C PHE A 92 -15.42 -15.15 9.37
N ASN A 93 -16.67 -15.62 9.51
CA ASN A 93 -17.36 -16.40 8.47
C ASN A 93 -17.62 -15.62 7.17
N LYS A 94 -17.59 -14.28 7.22
CA LYS A 94 -17.81 -13.40 6.06
C LYS A 94 -16.54 -12.71 5.59
N VAL A 95 -15.39 -13.08 6.14
CA VAL A 95 -14.12 -12.48 5.75
C VAL A 95 -13.61 -13.16 4.49
N SER A 96 -13.31 -12.35 3.48
CA SER A 96 -12.65 -12.77 2.24
C SER A 96 -11.46 -11.87 1.95
N LEU A 97 -10.51 -12.39 1.21
CA LEU A 97 -9.36 -11.66 0.65
C LEU A 97 -9.61 -11.44 -0.83
N MET A 98 -9.99 -10.22 -1.20
CA MET A 98 -10.31 -9.83 -2.56
C MET A 98 -9.04 -9.47 -3.33
N VAL A 99 -8.89 -10.00 -4.53
CA VAL A 99 -7.79 -9.71 -5.46
C VAL A 99 -8.33 -9.42 -6.86
N PRO A 100 -7.72 -8.52 -7.64
CA PRO A 100 -8.14 -8.31 -9.03
C PRO A 100 -7.67 -9.48 -9.90
N ALA A 101 -8.58 -10.02 -10.69
CA ALA A 101 -8.32 -11.13 -11.60
C ALA A 101 -7.23 -10.76 -12.62
N GLY A 102 -6.34 -11.70 -12.92
CA GLY A 102 -5.26 -11.48 -13.86
C GLY A 102 -4.14 -10.57 -13.40
N SER A 103 -4.16 -10.08 -12.15
CA SER A 103 -3.11 -9.24 -11.58
C SER A 103 -1.81 -9.99 -11.24
N GLY A 104 -1.87 -11.32 -11.17
CA GLY A 104 -0.76 -12.16 -10.68
C GLY A 104 -0.61 -12.17 -9.15
N MET A 105 -1.55 -11.57 -8.41
CA MET A 105 -1.49 -11.44 -6.95
C MET A 105 -2.17 -12.59 -6.18
N THR A 106 -2.82 -13.50 -6.87
CA THR A 106 -3.52 -14.64 -6.23
C THR A 106 -2.57 -15.53 -5.45
N SER A 107 -1.40 -15.86 -6.01
CA SER A 107 -0.40 -16.67 -5.30
C SER A 107 0.06 -15.99 -4.01
N ALA A 108 0.33 -14.67 -4.05
CA ALA A 108 0.71 -13.92 -2.87
C ALA A 108 -0.40 -13.93 -1.80
N ALA A 109 -1.66 -13.81 -2.22
CA ALA A 109 -2.81 -13.91 -1.32
C ALA A 109 -2.93 -15.29 -0.67
N GLU A 110 -2.69 -16.37 -1.42
CA GLU A 110 -2.70 -17.73 -0.92
C GLU A 110 -1.54 -18.00 0.05
N GLU A 111 -0.34 -17.50 -0.24
CA GLU A 111 0.83 -17.61 0.66
C GLU A 111 0.57 -16.91 2.00
N ILE A 112 0.03 -15.69 1.98
CA ILE A 112 -0.38 -14.94 3.18
C ILE A 112 -1.42 -15.73 3.96
N ASN A 113 -2.42 -16.26 3.28
CA ASN A 113 -3.47 -17.08 3.88
C ASN A 113 -2.91 -18.35 4.55
N GLY A 114 -1.92 -18.98 3.91
CA GLY A 114 -1.21 -20.12 4.47
C GLY A 114 -0.49 -19.80 5.79
N VAL A 115 0.12 -18.61 5.89
CA VAL A 115 0.74 -18.15 7.13
C VAL A 115 -0.31 -17.87 8.21
N TRP A 116 -1.43 -17.21 7.87
CA TRP A 116 -2.52 -16.98 8.83
C TRP A 116 -3.14 -18.29 9.33
N GLN A 117 -3.27 -19.29 8.45
CA GLN A 117 -3.74 -20.61 8.84
C GLN A 117 -2.79 -21.28 9.84
N LYS A 118 -1.50 -21.20 9.58
CA LYS A 118 -0.47 -21.80 10.44
C LYS A 118 -0.39 -21.11 11.80
N GLU A 119 -0.38 -19.78 11.83
CA GLU A 119 -0.13 -19.00 13.05
C GLU A 119 -1.39 -18.83 13.92
N PHE A 120 -2.57 -18.66 13.29
CA PHE A 120 -3.80 -18.29 13.96
C PHE A 120 -4.96 -19.26 13.74
N SER A 121 -4.76 -20.30 12.92
CA SER A 121 -5.85 -21.19 12.46
C SER A 121 -6.98 -20.42 11.74
N LEU A 122 -6.64 -19.31 11.06
CA LEU A 122 -7.54 -18.53 10.23
C LEU A 122 -7.23 -18.81 8.76
N PHE A 123 -8.28 -19.10 8.00
CA PHE A 123 -8.20 -19.25 6.55
C PHE A 123 -9.37 -18.52 5.92
N PHE A 124 -9.09 -17.57 5.07
CA PHE A 124 -10.10 -16.78 4.38
C PHE A 124 -10.21 -17.20 2.92
N SER A 125 -11.41 -17.11 2.34
CA SER A 125 -11.58 -17.35 0.91
C SER A 125 -10.86 -16.26 0.11
N VAL A 126 -10.06 -16.66 -0.87
CA VAL A 126 -9.51 -15.73 -1.87
C VAL A 126 -10.57 -15.55 -2.95
N GLU A 127 -10.96 -14.31 -3.20
CA GLU A 127 -11.99 -13.92 -4.15
C GLU A 127 -11.35 -13.13 -5.29
N GLU A 128 -11.23 -13.76 -6.46
CA GLU A 128 -10.81 -13.08 -7.69
C GLU A 128 -12.01 -12.41 -8.34
N VAL A 129 -11.92 -11.11 -8.56
CA VAL A 129 -12.96 -10.32 -9.23
C VAL A 129 -12.35 -9.58 -10.41
N ASP A 130 -13.15 -9.34 -11.44
CA ASP A 130 -12.70 -8.53 -12.58
C ASP A 130 -12.32 -7.10 -12.14
N GLU A 131 -11.50 -6.43 -12.96
CA GLU A 131 -10.92 -5.12 -12.62
C GLU A 131 -11.98 -4.05 -12.34
N GLU A 132 -13.08 -4.02 -13.11
CA GLU A 132 -14.17 -3.05 -12.93
C GLU A 132 -14.90 -3.28 -11.59
N THR A 133 -15.26 -4.54 -11.32
CA THR A 133 -15.89 -4.94 -10.05
C THR A 133 -14.96 -4.69 -8.87
N PHE A 134 -13.66 -4.98 -9.01
CA PHE A 134 -12.66 -4.73 -7.97
C PHE A 134 -12.58 -3.24 -7.64
N ALA A 135 -12.41 -2.38 -8.64
CA ALA A 135 -12.31 -0.93 -8.45
C ALA A 135 -13.59 -0.36 -7.80
N LYS A 136 -14.75 -0.80 -8.25
CA LYS A 136 -16.04 -0.39 -7.69
C LYS A 136 -16.17 -0.79 -6.22
N ARG A 137 -15.96 -2.07 -5.89
CA ARG A 137 -16.08 -2.57 -4.52
C ARG A 137 -15.07 -1.91 -3.58
N LEU A 138 -13.84 -1.69 -4.08
CA LEU A 138 -12.81 -0.98 -3.31
C LEU A 138 -13.25 0.46 -2.99
N ALA A 139 -13.78 1.19 -3.97
CA ALA A 139 -14.26 2.56 -3.78
C ALA A 139 -15.50 2.67 -2.87
N GLU A 140 -16.37 1.67 -2.91
CA GLU A 140 -17.58 1.60 -2.06
C GLU A 140 -17.28 1.06 -0.65
N GLY A 141 -16.07 0.57 -0.38
CA GLY A 141 -15.72 -0.09 0.87
C GLY A 141 -16.41 -1.46 1.04
N ASP A 142 -16.86 -2.08 -0.06
CA ASP A 142 -17.52 -3.39 -0.08
C ASP A 142 -16.51 -4.52 -0.15
N TYR A 143 -15.64 -4.60 0.83
CA TYR A 143 -14.65 -5.67 1.01
C TYR A 143 -14.29 -5.81 2.49
N THR A 144 -13.65 -6.90 2.85
CA THR A 144 -13.12 -7.09 4.20
C THR A 144 -11.59 -6.98 4.23
N ILE A 145 -10.92 -7.72 3.36
CA ILE A 145 -9.49 -7.60 3.08
C ILE A 145 -9.33 -7.47 1.57
N ALA A 146 -8.46 -6.60 1.10
CA ALA A 146 -8.12 -6.50 -0.31
C ALA A 146 -6.60 -6.45 -0.50
N LEU A 147 -6.09 -7.15 -1.51
CA LEU A 147 -4.72 -6.95 -2.00
C LEU A 147 -4.82 -6.02 -3.22
N ALA A 148 -4.48 -4.75 -3.01
CA ALA A 148 -4.77 -3.67 -3.93
C ALA A 148 -3.54 -2.84 -4.30
N PRO A 149 -3.47 -2.31 -5.53
CA PRO A 149 -2.48 -1.33 -5.91
C PRO A 149 -2.87 0.06 -5.37
N ILE A 150 -1.97 0.69 -4.64
CA ILE A 150 -2.10 2.06 -4.16
C ILE A 150 -1.12 2.93 -4.92
N SER A 151 -1.62 3.89 -5.67
CA SER A 151 -0.81 4.72 -6.56
C SER A 151 -0.64 6.13 -6.03
N ALA A 152 0.57 6.66 -6.19
CA ALA A 152 0.88 8.07 -6.01
C ALA A 152 0.60 8.82 -7.31
N GLU A 153 -0.66 9.11 -7.59
CA GLU A 153 -1.06 9.82 -8.81
C GLU A 153 -0.30 11.13 -8.97
N GLY A 154 0.32 11.31 -10.15
CA GLY A 154 1.16 12.46 -10.44
C GLY A 154 2.41 12.56 -9.54
N GLY A 155 2.87 11.46 -8.94
CA GLY A 155 4.00 11.43 -8.02
C GLY A 155 3.73 12.07 -6.66
N SER A 156 2.47 12.32 -6.33
CA SER A 156 2.10 13.02 -5.10
C SER A 156 2.00 12.09 -3.91
N VAL A 157 2.96 12.19 -2.98
CA VAL A 157 2.92 11.50 -1.70
C VAL A 157 1.67 11.88 -0.89
N TYR A 158 1.30 13.17 -0.91
CA TYR A 158 0.09 13.64 -0.24
C TYR A 158 -1.16 12.95 -0.79
N ASN A 159 -1.33 12.89 -2.12
CA ASN A 159 -2.51 12.26 -2.72
C ASN A 159 -2.58 10.77 -2.38
N MET A 160 -1.45 10.08 -2.37
CA MET A 160 -1.39 8.67 -1.98
C MET A 160 -1.88 8.45 -0.54
N LEU A 161 -1.40 9.24 0.40
CA LEU A 161 -1.80 9.15 1.81
C LEU A 161 -3.23 9.66 2.02
N ASN A 162 -3.68 10.64 1.25
CA ASN A 162 -5.03 11.20 1.38
C ASN A 162 -6.13 10.20 1.04
N GLN A 163 -5.87 9.17 0.23
CA GLN A 163 -6.83 8.10 -0.06
C GLN A 163 -7.39 7.41 1.18
N PHE A 164 -6.64 7.44 2.29
CA PHE A 164 -7.06 6.86 3.57
C PHE A 164 -7.90 7.81 4.45
N THR A 165 -8.04 9.07 4.07
CA THR A 165 -8.95 10.00 4.76
C THR A 165 -10.35 9.93 4.15
N ALA A 166 -11.37 10.27 4.94
CA ALA A 166 -12.74 10.38 4.42
C ALA A 166 -12.85 11.39 3.27
N ALA A 167 -12.08 12.49 3.32
CA ALA A 167 -12.02 13.51 2.27
C ALA A 167 -11.38 12.99 0.96
N GLY A 168 -10.46 12.04 1.07
CA GLY A 168 -9.76 11.43 -0.08
C GLY A 168 -10.41 10.16 -0.61
N GLY A 169 -11.61 9.80 -0.14
CA GLY A 169 -12.36 8.62 -0.60
C GLY A 169 -12.53 7.53 0.47
N GLY A 170 -11.81 7.60 1.58
CA GLY A 170 -12.01 6.68 2.71
C GLY A 170 -11.71 5.22 2.39
N LEU A 171 -10.68 4.97 1.61
CA LEU A 171 -10.33 3.69 1.00
C LEU A 171 -10.49 2.47 1.93
N THR A 172 -10.19 2.61 3.23
CA THR A 172 -10.26 1.53 4.23
C THR A 172 -11.28 1.82 5.34
N GLY A 173 -12.04 2.90 5.24
CA GLY A 173 -12.88 3.35 6.35
C GLY A 173 -12.09 3.77 7.61
N TYR A 174 -10.79 4.01 7.49
CA TYR A 174 -9.95 4.49 8.59
C TYR A 174 -10.35 5.91 9.00
N ALA A 175 -10.86 6.05 10.21
CA ALA A 175 -11.40 7.31 10.73
C ALA A 175 -10.60 7.77 11.95
N ASP A 176 -9.38 8.27 11.70
CA ASP A 176 -8.51 8.84 12.72
C ASP A 176 -8.37 10.36 12.53
N SER A 177 -8.78 11.13 13.53
CA SER A 177 -8.77 12.59 13.47
C SER A 177 -7.36 13.18 13.56
N LEU A 178 -6.44 12.50 14.26
CA LEU A 178 -5.04 12.92 14.35
C LEU A 178 -4.35 12.75 13.01
N TYR A 179 -4.55 11.59 12.37
CA TYR A 179 -4.06 11.33 11.01
C TYR A 179 -4.52 12.41 10.03
N ALA A 180 -5.83 12.66 9.97
CA ALA A 180 -6.39 13.65 9.07
C ALA A 180 -5.86 15.06 9.34
N THR A 181 -5.69 15.44 10.62
CA THR A 181 -5.14 16.74 11.02
C THR A 181 -3.67 16.88 10.63
N GLN A 182 -2.85 15.85 10.86
CA GLN A 182 -1.43 15.86 10.49
C GLN A 182 -1.25 15.92 8.97
N LEU A 183 -2.03 15.14 8.24
CA LEU A 183 -1.99 15.16 6.79
C LEU A 183 -2.39 16.53 6.24
N GLN A 184 -3.43 17.15 6.77
CA GLN A 184 -3.82 18.51 6.42
C GLN A 184 -2.73 19.54 6.78
N ALA A 185 -2.07 19.41 7.92
CA ALA A 185 -0.97 20.29 8.33
C ALA A 185 0.22 20.22 7.34
N SER A 186 0.44 19.07 6.70
CA SER A 186 1.49 18.92 5.68
C SER A 186 1.30 19.84 4.49
N THR A 187 0.07 20.28 4.18
CA THR A 187 -0.22 21.20 3.08
C THR A 187 0.26 22.62 3.35
N GLN A 188 0.43 23.00 4.62
CA GLN A 188 0.92 24.29 5.05
C GLN A 188 2.44 24.29 5.32
N ALA A 189 3.04 23.12 5.39
CA ALA A 189 4.48 22.93 5.58
C ALA A 189 5.20 22.87 4.23
N THR A 190 6.50 23.11 4.25
CA THR A 190 7.38 23.01 3.08
C THR A 190 8.66 22.27 3.41
N GLY A 191 9.31 21.77 2.38
CA GLY A 191 10.62 21.14 2.48
C GLY A 191 10.64 19.95 3.45
N SER A 192 11.68 19.86 4.26
CA SER A 192 11.87 18.74 5.20
C SER A 192 10.78 18.62 6.25
N SER A 193 10.14 19.74 6.64
CA SER A 193 9.02 19.71 7.58
C SER A 193 7.80 19.01 6.97
N ARG A 194 7.52 19.28 5.69
CA ARG A 194 6.45 18.61 4.95
C ARG A 194 6.73 17.12 4.80
N CYS A 195 7.97 16.75 4.41
CA CYS A 195 8.36 15.34 4.31
C CYS A 195 8.17 14.57 5.62
N ARG A 196 8.53 15.18 6.76
CA ARG A 196 8.39 14.55 8.09
C ARG A 196 6.92 14.35 8.46
N LEU A 197 6.06 15.36 8.26
CA LEU A 197 4.63 15.23 8.53
C LEU A 197 3.99 14.11 7.69
N LEU A 198 4.35 14.03 6.41
CA LEU A 198 3.89 12.95 5.54
C LEU A 198 4.45 11.58 6.00
N GLY A 199 5.71 11.54 6.45
CA GLY A 199 6.33 10.33 7.01
C GLY A 199 5.66 9.88 8.32
N ASP A 200 5.26 10.81 9.17
CA ASP A 200 4.50 10.51 10.39
C ASP A 200 3.12 9.92 10.05
N CYS A 201 2.45 10.46 9.02
CA CYS A 201 1.19 9.89 8.52
C CYS A 201 1.37 8.49 7.95
N GLU A 202 2.39 8.26 7.12
CA GLU A 202 2.69 6.92 6.58
C GLU A 202 2.96 5.94 7.74
N ARG A 203 3.81 6.32 8.68
CA ARG A 203 4.14 5.50 9.85
C ARG A 203 2.91 5.15 10.67
N GLN A 204 1.96 6.07 10.84
CA GLN A 204 0.72 5.82 11.55
C GLN A 204 -0.13 4.77 10.84
N LEU A 205 -0.35 4.87 9.52
CA LEU A 205 -1.09 3.86 8.75
C LEU A 205 -0.47 2.47 8.89
N LEU A 206 0.87 2.38 8.85
CA LEU A 206 1.59 1.12 8.94
C LEU A 206 1.57 0.54 10.35
N ASN A 207 1.66 1.37 11.39
CA ASN A 207 1.57 0.93 12.79
C ASN A 207 0.16 0.48 13.15
N ASP A 208 -0.88 1.17 12.66
CA ASP A 208 -2.28 0.79 12.86
C ASP A 208 -2.71 -0.35 11.95
N ALA A 209 -1.78 -0.82 11.12
CA ALA A 209 -1.99 -1.89 10.16
C ALA A 209 -3.22 -1.68 9.27
N VAL A 210 -3.43 -0.44 8.83
CA VAL A 210 -4.50 -0.07 7.89
C VAL A 210 -4.12 -0.55 6.48
N ALA A 211 -2.84 -0.40 6.14
CA ALA A 211 -2.22 -0.90 4.92
C ALA A 211 -0.94 -1.66 5.26
N VAL A 212 -0.69 -2.76 4.57
CA VAL A 212 0.53 -3.57 4.68
C VAL A 212 1.20 -3.60 3.31
N PRO A 213 2.22 -2.77 3.09
CA PRO A 213 2.97 -2.78 1.82
C PRO A 213 3.65 -4.13 1.62
N LEU A 214 3.50 -4.69 0.43
CA LEU A 214 4.11 -5.97 0.05
C LEU A 214 5.10 -5.78 -1.10
N PHE A 215 4.63 -5.19 -2.21
CA PHE A 215 5.41 -5.09 -3.45
C PHE A 215 5.32 -3.68 -4.03
N ALA A 216 6.47 -3.13 -4.41
CA ALA A 216 6.56 -1.93 -5.24
C ALA A 216 6.53 -2.34 -6.72
N GLN A 217 5.54 -1.87 -7.47
CA GLN A 217 5.41 -2.15 -8.90
C GLN A 217 6.46 -1.35 -9.67
N GLN A 218 7.29 -2.04 -10.46
CA GLN A 218 8.36 -1.44 -11.24
C GLN A 218 7.90 -1.15 -12.67
N LYS A 219 7.91 0.11 -13.05
CA LYS A 219 7.75 0.53 -14.44
C LYS A 219 9.13 0.68 -15.06
N ARG A 220 9.34 0.14 -16.26
CA ARG A 220 10.62 0.15 -16.95
C ARG A 220 10.51 0.80 -18.31
N LEU A 221 11.43 1.74 -18.59
CA LEU A 221 11.62 2.33 -19.91
C LEU A 221 12.89 1.76 -20.53
N LEU A 222 12.72 1.10 -21.66
CA LEU A 222 13.85 0.63 -22.48
C LEU A 222 14.09 1.64 -23.60
N ILE A 223 15.30 2.23 -23.60
CA ILE A 223 15.73 3.20 -24.59
C ILE A 223 16.72 2.51 -25.52
N ALA A 224 16.45 2.53 -26.83
CA ALA A 224 17.35 1.97 -27.83
C ALA A 224 18.68 2.74 -27.85
N PRO A 225 19.82 2.07 -28.15
CA PRO A 225 21.10 2.76 -28.34
C PRO A 225 21.00 3.84 -29.41
N GLY A 226 21.70 4.96 -29.18
CA GLY A 226 21.72 6.10 -30.13
C GLY A 226 20.57 7.09 -29.95
N ILE A 227 19.63 6.85 -29.04
CA ILE A 227 18.59 7.83 -28.69
C ILE A 227 19.18 8.84 -27.69
N GLN A 228 19.15 10.14 -28.06
CA GLN A 228 19.64 11.24 -27.24
C GLN A 228 18.54 12.28 -27.01
N ASN A 229 18.70 13.12 -25.98
CA ASN A 229 17.80 14.24 -25.63
C ASN A 229 16.36 13.81 -25.36
N LEU A 230 16.16 12.58 -24.92
CA LEU A 230 14.87 12.12 -24.43
C LEU A 230 14.59 12.73 -23.06
N ILE A 231 13.50 13.45 -22.91
CA ILE A 231 13.01 13.91 -21.61
C ILE A 231 12.09 12.84 -21.05
N PHE A 232 12.40 12.36 -19.87
CA PHE A 232 11.64 11.36 -19.15
C PHE A 232 11.15 11.95 -17.83
N ASP A 233 9.83 12.07 -17.71
CA ASP A 233 9.16 12.41 -16.45
C ASP A 233 8.28 11.23 -16.04
N PRO A 234 8.67 10.46 -15.00
CA PRO A 234 7.92 9.29 -14.58
C PRO A 234 6.52 9.61 -14.04
N PHE A 235 6.25 10.87 -13.66
CA PHE A 235 5.01 11.29 -13.00
C PHE A 235 4.19 12.32 -13.81
N GLY A 236 4.72 12.71 -14.96
CA GLY A 236 4.07 13.61 -15.91
C GLY A 236 3.74 12.91 -17.23
N PRO A 237 3.74 13.65 -18.36
CA PRO A 237 3.76 13.03 -19.68
C PRO A 237 5.07 12.24 -19.79
N VAL A 238 4.95 10.91 -19.65
CA VAL A 238 6.06 9.95 -19.40
C VAL A 238 7.25 10.15 -20.33
N LEU A 239 7.00 10.60 -21.57
CA LEU A 239 8.03 10.84 -22.58
C LEU A 239 7.75 12.13 -23.34
N ASP A 240 8.72 13.03 -23.33
CA ASP A 240 8.75 14.14 -24.29
C ASP A 240 9.84 13.86 -25.35
N LEU A 241 9.40 13.69 -26.58
CA LEU A 241 10.23 13.40 -27.74
C LEU A 241 10.58 14.64 -28.56
N THR A 242 10.18 15.84 -28.12
CA THR A 242 10.32 17.09 -28.87
C THR A 242 11.74 17.36 -29.35
N TYR A 243 12.73 17.03 -28.53
CA TYR A 243 14.14 17.26 -28.84
C TYR A 243 14.94 15.95 -29.03
N THR A 244 14.23 14.82 -29.12
CA THR A 244 14.86 13.52 -29.25
C THR A 244 15.52 13.37 -30.61
N THR A 245 16.77 12.95 -30.61
CA THR A 245 17.55 12.64 -31.80
C THR A 245 18.01 11.19 -31.77
N LYS A 246 18.28 10.63 -32.94
CA LYS A 246 18.89 9.30 -33.09
C LYS A 246 20.17 9.45 -33.88
N GLU A 247 21.30 9.05 -33.28
CA GLU A 247 22.60 8.89 -33.93
C GLU A 247 22.81 7.47 -34.46
#